data_76ed2f07462fdd0fb0ab823ac56faf16
#
_entry.id   76ed2f07462fdd0fb0ab823ac56faf16
#
_cell.length_a   1.000
_cell.length_b   1.000
_cell.length_c   1.000
_cell.angle_alpha   90.00
_cell.angle_beta   90.00
_cell.angle_gamma   90.00
#
_symmetry.space_group_name_H-M   'P 1'
#
loop_
_entity.id
_entity.type
_entity.pdbx_description
1 polymer ?
#
loop_
_entity_poly.entity_id
_entity_poly.type
_entity_poly.pdbx_seq_one_letter_code
_entity_poly.pdbx_strand_id
1 'polypeptide(L)'
;MFWIMPIPTHRRTWGILVLIVAAILTIAAVAADILNLIGTNTILRMDEMDGEEITTETNYYIPNLYLIDAYAVNDDDDSYYFLCGFYDKNDKLWVAHMKIGPYDDMYQDALDYLDYGVLGDFDQPCYVLTSSAPTEDDLRGYSADAVKYYEEEGLLSRDMVLDVELDTVFDPQMTMEEALREQRKNDVTLAFVLNIMAVLVGAVGVLLLRSDRKQAPVRKEDRFNTRW
;
A
#
# COMPACT_ATOMS: atom_id res chain seq x y z
N MET A 1 1.15 -28.38 -8.51
CA MET A 1 0.81 -29.64 -7.80
C MET A 1 0.44 -29.29 -6.36
N PHE A 2 -0.86 -29.04 -6.09
CA PHE A 2 -1.33 -28.66 -4.75
C PHE A 2 -1.35 -29.92 -3.85
N TRP A 3 -0.55 -29.91 -2.81
CA TRP A 3 -0.62 -30.94 -1.75
C TRP A 3 -1.87 -30.65 -0.91
N ILE A 4 -2.93 -31.44 -1.15
CA ILE A 4 -4.08 -31.47 -0.26
C ILE A 4 -3.63 -32.25 0.97
N MET A 5 -3.27 -31.56 2.05
CA MET A 5 -3.03 -32.21 3.33
C MET A 5 -4.33 -32.87 3.80
N PRO A 6 -4.29 -34.16 4.25
CA PRO A 6 -5.46 -34.83 4.79
C PRO A 6 -5.96 -34.05 6.02
N ILE A 7 -7.26 -33.75 6.02
CA ILE A 7 -7.91 -33.02 7.13
C ILE A 7 -7.77 -33.87 8.40
N PRO A 8 -7.11 -33.36 9.45
CA PRO A 8 -6.92 -34.11 10.68
C PRO A 8 -8.27 -34.33 11.38
N THR A 9 -8.59 -35.56 11.67
CA THR A 9 -9.86 -35.99 12.30
C THR A 9 -9.89 -35.78 13.82
N HIS A 10 -8.75 -35.54 14.45
CA HIS A 10 -8.62 -35.41 15.90
C HIS A 10 -8.70 -33.95 16.37
N ARG A 11 -9.59 -33.65 17.32
CA ARG A 11 -9.76 -32.29 17.89
C ARG A 11 -8.46 -31.70 18.44
N ARG A 12 -7.59 -32.52 18.97
CA ARG A 12 -6.27 -32.14 19.49
C ARG A 12 -5.37 -31.59 18.37
N THR A 13 -5.38 -32.23 17.21
CA THR A 13 -4.62 -31.79 16.02
C THR A 13 -5.13 -30.47 15.51
N TRP A 14 -6.45 -30.27 15.47
CA TRP A 14 -7.07 -29.01 15.16
C TRP A 14 -6.69 -27.91 16.17
N GLY A 15 -6.71 -28.22 17.47
CA GLY A 15 -6.30 -27.26 18.50
C GLY A 15 -4.85 -26.79 18.33
N ILE A 16 -3.93 -27.73 18.01
CA ILE A 16 -2.52 -27.39 17.74
C ILE A 16 -2.40 -26.53 16.49
N LEU A 17 -3.10 -26.87 15.41
CA LEU A 17 -3.06 -26.14 14.16
C LEU A 17 -3.57 -24.69 14.33
N VAL A 18 -4.68 -24.52 15.06
CA VAL A 18 -5.22 -23.20 15.39
C VAL A 18 -4.24 -22.38 16.24
N LEU A 19 -3.52 -23.00 17.18
CA LEU A 19 -2.49 -22.31 17.96
C LEU A 19 -1.28 -21.89 17.12
N ILE A 20 -0.90 -22.70 16.12
CA ILE A 20 0.16 -22.32 15.16
C ILE A 20 -0.28 -21.09 14.37
N VAL A 21 -1.52 -21.07 13.89
CA VAL A 21 -2.07 -19.90 13.16
C VAL A 21 -2.10 -18.67 14.08
N ALA A 22 -2.52 -18.83 15.34
CA ALA A 22 -2.49 -17.73 16.32
C ALA A 22 -1.07 -17.18 16.54
N ALA A 23 -0.07 -18.06 16.63
CA ALA A 23 1.32 -17.65 16.78
C ALA A 23 1.84 -16.88 15.56
N ILE A 24 1.49 -17.32 14.35
CA ILE A 24 1.84 -16.61 13.11
C ILE A 24 1.19 -15.21 13.09
N LEU A 25 -0.08 -15.10 13.44
CA LEU A 25 -0.79 -13.82 13.52
C LEU A 25 -0.15 -12.90 14.58
N THR A 26 0.26 -13.43 15.71
CA THR A 26 0.95 -12.65 16.75
C THR A 26 2.29 -12.13 16.26
N ILE A 27 3.07 -12.96 15.55
CA ILE A 27 4.35 -12.52 14.96
C ILE A 27 4.10 -11.42 13.91
N ALA A 28 3.10 -11.58 13.06
CA ALA A 28 2.75 -10.59 12.06
C ALA A 28 2.31 -9.26 12.72
N ALA A 29 1.49 -9.32 13.79
CA ALA A 29 1.08 -8.13 14.53
C ALA A 29 2.27 -7.41 15.18
N VAL A 30 3.17 -8.14 15.83
CA VAL A 30 4.39 -7.58 16.44
C VAL A 30 5.31 -6.98 15.37
N ALA A 31 5.45 -7.61 14.21
CA ALA A 31 6.23 -7.07 13.11
C ALA A 31 5.62 -5.76 12.59
N ALA A 32 4.29 -5.69 12.44
CA ALA A 32 3.60 -4.47 12.06
C ALA A 32 3.79 -3.35 13.12
N ASP A 33 3.66 -3.68 14.41
CA ASP A 33 3.91 -2.72 15.50
C ASP A 33 5.36 -2.19 15.49
N ILE A 34 6.34 -3.05 15.21
CA ILE A 34 7.75 -2.66 15.13
C ILE A 34 7.99 -1.76 13.92
N LEU A 35 7.44 -2.09 12.75
CA LEU A 35 7.55 -1.27 11.55
C LEU A 35 6.93 0.11 11.77
N ASN A 36 5.78 0.19 12.43
CA ASN A 36 5.14 1.45 12.80
C ASN A 36 5.98 2.27 13.80
N LEU A 37 6.70 1.60 14.73
CA LEU A 37 7.58 2.26 15.71
C LEU A 37 8.89 2.75 15.11
N ILE A 38 9.42 2.09 14.08
CA ILE A 38 10.69 2.44 13.42
C ILE A 38 10.51 3.65 12.49
N GLY A 39 9.27 4.06 12.23
CA GLY A 39 9.02 5.31 11.50
C GLY A 39 9.21 5.20 9.99
N THR A 40 8.83 4.05 9.41
CA THR A 40 8.70 3.93 7.94
C THR A 40 7.62 4.85 7.36
N ASN A 41 6.87 5.54 8.21
CA ASN A 41 5.77 6.44 7.87
C ASN A 41 6.17 7.91 7.98
N THR A 42 7.37 8.26 7.55
CA THR A 42 7.73 9.65 7.34
C THR A 42 7.31 10.07 5.95
N ILE A 43 6.55 11.14 5.86
CA ILE A 43 6.32 11.82 4.59
C ILE A 43 7.52 12.71 4.33
N LEU A 44 8.20 12.48 3.22
CA LEU A 44 9.35 13.27 2.80
C LEU A 44 8.88 14.40 1.88
N ARG A 45 9.56 15.54 1.91
CA ARG A 45 9.26 16.66 1.01
C ARG A 45 10.12 16.54 -0.24
N MET A 46 9.48 16.46 -1.41
CA MET A 46 10.20 16.37 -2.68
C MET A 46 10.99 17.63 -3.00
N ASP A 47 10.50 18.80 -2.62
CA ASP A 47 11.18 20.08 -2.81
C ASP A 47 12.41 20.27 -1.90
N GLU A 48 12.63 19.42 -0.92
CA GLU A 48 13.81 19.42 -0.05
C GLU A 48 14.85 18.35 -0.43
N MET A 49 14.55 17.52 -1.45
CA MET A 49 15.40 16.41 -1.89
C MET A 49 15.99 16.67 -3.27
N ASP A 50 17.00 15.90 -3.64
CA ASP A 50 17.43 15.78 -5.02
C ASP A 50 16.50 14.80 -5.73
N GLY A 51 16.07 15.12 -6.95
CA GLY A 51 15.17 14.24 -7.68
C GLY A 51 15.74 12.83 -7.95
N GLU A 52 17.07 12.70 -8.01
CA GLU A 52 17.74 11.40 -8.14
C GLU A 52 17.63 10.53 -6.87
N GLU A 53 17.28 11.11 -5.72
CA GLU A 53 17.11 10.41 -4.44
C GLU A 53 15.67 9.88 -4.26
N ILE A 54 14.74 10.20 -5.16
CA ILE A 54 13.36 9.76 -5.10
C ILE A 54 13.29 8.26 -5.37
N THR A 55 12.63 7.54 -4.47
CA THR A 55 12.50 6.08 -4.52
C THR A 55 11.04 5.65 -4.55
N THR A 56 10.77 4.45 -5.03
CA THR A 56 9.46 3.81 -5.00
C THR A 56 9.05 3.39 -3.57
N GLU A 57 7.77 3.10 -3.37
CA GLU A 57 7.20 2.66 -2.09
C GLU A 57 7.42 3.65 -0.94
N THR A 58 7.45 4.94 -1.26
CA THR A 58 7.71 6.00 -0.29
C THR A 58 6.65 7.08 -0.38
N ASN A 59 6.22 7.60 0.77
CA ASN A 59 5.28 8.71 0.83
C ASN A 59 6.00 10.03 0.71
N TYR A 60 5.54 10.87 -0.20
CA TYR A 60 6.07 12.21 -0.41
C TYR A 60 4.98 13.27 -0.31
N TYR A 61 5.42 14.46 0.06
CA TYR A 61 4.66 15.70 -0.08
C TYR A 61 5.28 16.53 -1.19
N ILE A 62 4.46 16.92 -2.15
CA ILE A 62 4.82 17.80 -3.26
C ILE A 62 4.08 19.11 -3.04
N PRO A 63 4.75 20.22 -2.73
CA PRO A 63 4.07 21.49 -2.47
C PRO A 63 3.40 22.06 -3.70
N ASN A 64 4.02 21.87 -4.88
CA ASN A 64 3.56 22.39 -6.16
C ASN A 64 3.74 21.27 -7.20
N LEU A 65 2.65 20.64 -7.60
CA LEU A 65 2.59 19.67 -8.67
C LEU A 65 1.95 20.33 -9.90
N TYR A 66 2.59 20.17 -11.05
CA TYR A 66 2.12 20.70 -12.33
C TYR A 66 1.72 19.55 -13.24
N LEU A 67 0.50 19.56 -13.78
CA LEU A 67 0.15 18.67 -14.88
C LEU A 67 0.76 19.19 -16.17
N ILE A 68 1.46 18.32 -16.90
CA ILE A 68 2.13 18.67 -18.17
C ILE A 68 1.29 18.22 -19.34
N ASP A 69 0.91 16.93 -19.36
CA ASP A 69 0.14 16.34 -20.46
C ASP A 69 -0.58 15.07 -20.01
N ALA A 70 -1.77 14.81 -20.56
CA ALA A 70 -2.46 13.55 -20.43
C ALA A 70 -2.10 12.67 -21.63
N TYR A 71 -1.40 11.58 -21.41
CA TYR A 71 -0.91 10.72 -22.49
C TYR A 71 -1.74 9.46 -22.71
N ALA A 72 -2.57 9.06 -21.77
CA ALA A 72 -3.45 7.89 -21.92
C ALA A 72 -4.71 8.02 -21.06
N VAL A 73 -5.75 7.29 -21.46
CA VAL A 73 -7.00 7.09 -20.73
C VAL A 73 -7.22 5.59 -20.58
N ASN A 74 -7.64 5.16 -19.40
CA ASN A 74 -8.11 3.81 -19.18
C ASN A 74 -9.63 3.79 -19.19
N ASP A 75 -10.21 3.23 -20.26
CA ASP A 75 -11.66 3.16 -20.47
C ASP A 75 -12.36 2.20 -19.47
N ASP A 76 -11.61 1.31 -18.80
CA ASP A 76 -12.18 0.33 -17.86
C ASP A 76 -12.52 0.96 -16.50
N ASP A 77 -11.76 1.95 -16.06
CA ASP A 77 -11.94 2.60 -14.76
C ASP A 77 -12.05 4.13 -14.84
N ASP A 78 -12.18 4.70 -16.04
CA ASP A 78 -12.26 6.14 -16.30
C ASP A 78 -11.07 6.94 -15.72
N SER A 79 -9.90 6.33 -15.60
CA SER A 79 -8.70 7.01 -15.11
C SER A 79 -7.87 7.58 -16.24
N TYR A 80 -7.16 8.69 -15.94
CA TYR A 80 -6.25 9.35 -16.84
C TYR A 80 -4.81 9.20 -16.37
N TYR A 81 -3.90 9.02 -17.32
CA TYR A 81 -2.46 9.00 -17.07
C TYR A 81 -1.83 10.29 -17.55
N PHE A 82 -1.16 10.98 -16.64
CA PHE A 82 -0.51 12.24 -16.88
C PHE A 82 1.01 12.14 -16.77
N LEU A 83 1.68 12.99 -17.52
CA LEU A 83 3.00 13.48 -17.13
C LEU A 83 2.78 14.68 -16.21
N CYS A 84 3.43 14.66 -15.06
CA CYS A 84 3.40 15.75 -14.10
C CYS A 84 4.81 16.20 -13.74
N GLY A 85 4.97 17.46 -13.40
CA GLY A 85 6.24 18.07 -13.06
C GLY A 85 6.26 18.62 -11.64
N PHE A 86 7.43 18.62 -11.03
CA PHE A 86 7.70 19.30 -9.76
C PHE A 86 9.17 19.73 -9.70
N TYR A 87 9.47 20.67 -8.82
CA TYR A 87 10.83 21.16 -8.64
C TYR A 87 11.48 20.54 -7.40
N ASP A 88 12.76 20.19 -7.53
CA ASP A 88 13.58 19.68 -6.42
C ASP A 88 14.25 20.84 -5.63
N LYS A 89 15.06 20.48 -4.60
CA LYS A 89 15.82 21.44 -3.77
C LYS A 89 16.78 22.36 -4.55
N ASN A 90 17.08 22.04 -5.80
CA ASN A 90 18.01 22.77 -6.66
C ASN A 90 17.27 23.59 -7.72
N ASP A 91 15.93 23.73 -7.61
CA ASP A 91 15.06 24.33 -8.64
C ASP A 91 15.15 23.59 -9.99
N LYS A 92 15.56 22.31 -10.01
CA LYS A 92 15.55 21.48 -11.21
C LYS A 92 14.16 20.85 -11.36
N LEU A 93 13.59 21.00 -12.56
CA LEU A 93 12.33 20.36 -12.92
C LEU A 93 12.54 18.86 -13.07
N TRP A 94 11.71 18.08 -12.43
CA TRP A 94 11.58 16.64 -12.61
C TRP A 94 10.19 16.29 -13.11
N VAL A 95 10.08 15.23 -13.88
CA VAL A 95 8.84 14.75 -14.47
C VAL A 95 8.60 13.31 -14.01
N ALA A 96 7.38 13.02 -13.61
CA ALA A 96 6.96 11.70 -13.21
C ALA A 96 5.62 11.33 -13.85
N HIS A 97 5.25 10.06 -13.78
CA HIS A 97 3.94 9.58 -14.18
C HIS A 97 2.95 9.78 -13.05
N MET A 98 1.68 10.03 -13.37
CA MET A 98 0.62 10.14 -12.39
C MET A 98 -0.66 9.52 -12.94
N LYS A 99 -1.28 8.63 -12.17
CA LYS A 99 -2.62 8.12 -12.46
C LYS A 99 -3.63 8.90 -11.63
N ILE A 100 -4.67 9.45 -12.27
CA ILE A 100 -5.78 10.17 -11.62
C ILE A 100 -7.07 9.46 -12.00
N GLY A 101 -7.74 8.86 -11.03
CA GLY A 101 -9.01 8.16 -11.21
C GLY A 101 -10.21 8.93 -10.68
N PRO A 102 -11.45 8.48 -10.99
CA PRO A 102 -12.70 9.18 -10.62
C PRO A 102 -12.95 9.34 -9.12
N TYR A 103 -12.17 8.66 -8.29
CA TYR A 103 -12.25 8.73 -6.83
C TYR A 103 -11.17 9.60 -6.20
N ASP A 104 -10.26 10.15 -7.01
CA ASP A 104 -9.22 11.05 -6.53
C ASP A 104 -9.77 12.47 -6.39
N ASP A 105 -9.40 13.16 -5.32
CA ASP A 105 -9.85 14.53 -5.04
C ASP A 105 -9.44 15.50 -6.17
N MET A 106 -8.37 15.20 -6.88
CA MET A 106 -7.86 15.97 -8.01
C MET A 106 -8.57 15.68 -9.36
N TYR A 107 -9.49 14.70 -9.41
CA TYR A 107 -10.05 14.23 -10.67
C TYR A 107 -10.81 15.32 -11.43
N GLN A 108 -11.63 16.10 -10.73
CA GLN A 108 -12.41 17.17 -11.36
C GLN A 108 -11.49 18.28 -11.89
N ASP A 109 -10.47 18.66 -11.14
CA ASP A 109 -9.49 19.66 -11.55
C ASP A 109 -8.68 19.19 -12.77
N ALA A 110 -8.36 17.89 -12.81
CA ALA A 110 -7.70 17.28 -13.97
C ALA A 110 -8.59 17.29 -15.22
N LEU A 111 -9.89 17.01 -15.09
CA LEU A 111 -10.84 17.11 -16.19
C LEU A 111 -10.98 18.55 -16.69
N ASP A 112 -11.09 19.52 -15.79
CA ASP A 112 -11.16 20.94 -16.15
C ASP A 112 -9.89 21.38 -16.90
N TYR A 113 -8.73 20.88 -16.49
CA TYR A 113 -7.47 21.08 -17.21
C TYR A 113 -7.53 20.53 -18.64
N LEU A 114 -8.07 19.32 -18.85
CA LEU A 114 -8.21 18.70 -20.17
C LEU A 114 -9.20 19.46 -21.05
N ASP A 115 -10.31 19.93 -20.49
CA ASP A 115 -11.38 20.60 -21.22
C ASP A 115 -11.00 22.02 -21.66
N TYR A 116 -10.27 22.76 -20.83
CA TYR A 116 -9.96 24.16 -21.06
C TYR A 116 -8.54 24.43 -21.58
N GLY A 117 -7.67 23.40 -21.55
CA GLY A 117 -6.30 23.50 -22.07
C GLY A 117 -5.44 24.52 -21.33
N VAL A 118 -5.77 24.84 -20.09
CA VAL A 118 -5.06 25.84 -19.29
C VAL A 118 -3.83 25.16 -18.66
N LEU A 119 -2.77 25.12 -19.45
CA LEU A 119 -1.42 24.79 -18.94
C LEU A 119 -1.03 25.84 -17.89
N GLY A 120 -0.84 25.42 -16.66
CA GLY A 120 -0.14 26.22 -15.67
C GLY A 120 -0.88 26.61 -14.40
N ASP A 121 -2.18 26.39 -14.30
CA ASP A 121 -2.92 26.72 -13.07
C ASP A 121 -3.16 25.52 -12.15
N PHE A 122 -2.68 24.31 -12.51
CA PHE A 122 -2.69 23.16 -11.64
C PHE A 122 -1.42 23.17 -10.77
N ASP A 123 -1.38 24.14 -9.87
CA ASP A 123 -0.32 24.33 -8.88
C ASP A 123 -0.90 23.93 -7.52
N GLN A 124 -0.98 22.63 -7.26
CA GLN A 124 -1.60 22.14 -6.04
C GLN A 124 -0.62 21.31 -5.20
N PRO A 125 -0.65 21.50 -3.88
CA PRO A 125 0.06 20.60 -2.99
C PRO A 125 -0.61 19.23 -2.97
N CYS A 126 0.17 18.17 -3.01
CA CYS A 126 -0.37 16.82 -2.89
C CYS A 126 0.51 15.89 -2.05
N TYR A 127 -0.12 14.88 -1.48
CA TYR A 127 0.54 13.77 -0.83
C TYR A 127 0.44 12.55 -1.74
N VAL A 128 1.57 11.97 -2.06
CA VAL A 128 1.66 10.85 -3.00
C VAL A 128 2.40 9.68 -2.40
N LEU A 129 2.01 8.48 -2.80
CA LEU A 129 2.80 7.26 -2.66
C LEU A 129 3.45 7.00 -4.02
N THR A 130 4.74 6.79 -4.04
CA THR A 130 5.46 6.44 -5.26
C THR A 130 5.42 4.94 -5.50
N SER A 131 5.12 4.55 -6.72
CA SER A 131 5.24 3.18 -7.22
C SER A 131 6.16 3.14 -8.45
N SER A 132 6.42 1.96 -8.99
CA SER A 132 7.14 1.85 -10.27
C SER A 132 6.27 2.41 -11.39
N ALA A 133 6.89 3.10 -12.35
CA ALA A 133 6.20 3.58 -13.53
C ALA A 133 5.44 2.46 -14.25
N PRO A 134 4.36 2.77 -15.00
CA PRO A 134 3.52 1.78 -15.66
C PRO A 134 4.34 0.82 -16.50
N THR A 135 4.11 -0.48 -16.32
CA THR A 135 4.86 -1.53 -17.03
C THR A 135 4.17 -2.03 -18.29
N GLU A 136 2.92 -1.65 -18.52
CA GLU A 136 2.15 -2.01 -19.71
C GLU A 136 2.79 -1.41 -20.96
N ASP A 137 3.01 -2.24 -21.99
CA ASP A 137 3.75 -1.82 -23.18
C ASP A 137 3.09 -0.64 -23.90
N ASP A 138 1.76 -0.58 -23.92
CA ASP A 138 1.00 0.49 -24.55
C ASP A 138 1.15 1.82 -23.79
N LEU A 139 1.04 1.80 -22.46
CA LEU A 139 1.22 2.99 -21.62
C LEU A 139 2.64 3.55 -21.71
N ARG A 140 3.65 2.67 -21.74
CA ARG A 140 5.05 3.06 -21.98
C ARG A 140 5.25 3.69 -23.34
N GLY A 141 4.57 3.19 -24.37
CA GLY A 141 4.59 3.74 -25.71
C GLY A 141 4.04 5.17 -25.73
N TYR A 142 2.85 5.38 -25.18
CA TYR A 142 2.21 6.70 -25.14
C TYR A 142 3.01 7.70 -24.30
N SER A 143 3.50 7.27 -23.13
CA SER A 143 4.37 8.09 -22.30
C SER A 143 5.66 8.48 -23.01
N ALA A 144 6.32 7.55 -23.71
CA ALA A 144 7.55 7.81 -24.44
C ALA A 144 7.32 8.80 -25.61
N ASP A 145 6.16 8.70 -26.27
CA ASP A 145 5.79 9.63 -27.36
C ASP A 145 5.52 11.03 -26.81
N ALA A 146 4.85 11.16 -25.67
CA ALA A 146 4.62 12.43 -25.01
C ALA A 146 5.95 13.08 -24.57
N VAL A 147 6.83 12.34 -23.90
CA VAL A 147 8.16 12.83 -23.52
C VAL A 147 8.95 13.28 -24.74
N LYS A 148 8.95 12.50 -25.82
CA LYS A 148 9.64 12.83 -27.05
C LYS A 148 9.12 14.13 -27.68
N TYR A 149 7.80 14.33 -27.68
CA TYR A 149 7.21 15.57 -28.18
C TYR A 149 7.76 16.80 -27.44
N TYR A 150 7.80 16.75 -26.11
CA TYR A 150 8.31 17.87 -25.30
C TYR A 150 9.84 18.01 -25.37
N GLU A 151 10.59 16.93 -25.65
CA GLU A 151 12.02 17.01 -25.97
C GLU A 151 12.26 17.75 -27.29
N GLU A 152 11.47 17.45 -28.33
CA GLU A 152 11.58 18.10 -29.65
C GLU A 152 11.23 19.58 -29.58
N GLU A 153 10.29 19.98 -28.72
CA GLU A 153 9.95 21.36 -28.44
C GLU A 153 10.97 22.07 -27.51
N GLY A 154 11.94 21.34 -26.97
CA GLY A 154 12.98 21.88 -26.07
C GLY A 154 12.47 22.26 -24.68
N LEU A 155 11.34 21.72 -24.26
CA LEU A 155 10.70 22.00 -22.98
C LEU A 155 11.10 21.00 -21.89
N LEU A 156 11.46 19.76 -22.25
CA LEU A 156 11.92 18.72 -21.36
C LEU A 156 13.24 18.11 -21.85
N SER A 157 13.94 17.48 -20.92
CA SER A 157 15.07 16.60 -21.22
C SER A 157 14.80 15.23 -20.61
N ARG A 158 15.17 14.17 -21.29
CA ARG A 158 14.88 12.80 -20.89
C ARG A 158 15.50 12.42 -19.53
N ASP A 159 16.59 13.05 -19.14
CA ASP A 159 17.23 12.90 -17.85
C ASP A 159 16.45 13.53 -16.68
N MET A 160 15.38 14.28 -16.98
CA MET A 160 14.45 14.81 -15.99
C MET A 160 13.28 13.87 -15.69
N VAL A 161 13.10 12.81 -16.50
CA VAL A 161 11.94 11.91 -16.37
C VAL A 161 12.30 10.77 -15.42
N LEU A 162 11.55 10.69 -14.33
CA LEU A 162 11.68 9.64 -13.32
C LEU A 162 10.90 8.39 -13.74
N ASP A 163 11.43 7.22 -13.42
CA ASP A 163 10.75 5.93 -13.64
C ASP A 163 9.86 5.59 -12.43
N VAL A 164 9.01 6.55 -12.04
CA VAL A 164 8.06 6.42 -10.93
C VAL A 164 6.67 6.88 -11.33
N GLU A 165 5.65 6.26 -10.74
CA GLU A 165 4.27 6.69 -10.77
C GLU A 165 3.90 7.28 -9.41
N LEU A 166 3.17 8.39 -9.43
CA LEU A 166 2.67 9.11 -8.26
C LEU A 166 1.19 8.79 -8.08
N ASP A 167 0.85 8.10 -6.99
CA ASP A 167 -0.53 7.84 -6.59
C ASP A 167 -0.93 8.81 -5.48
N THR A 168 -2.01 9.57 -5.65
CA THR A 168 -2.54 10.45 -4.61
C THR A 168 -3.09 9.65 -3.44
N VAL A 169 -2.64 9.96 -2.22
CA VAL A 169 -2.99 9.19 -1.02
C VAL A 169 -3.91 9.96 -0.07
N PHE A 170 -3.82 11.29 -0.08
CA PHE A 170 -4.56 12.15 0.84
C PHE A 170 -5.07 13.41 0.13
N ASP A 171 -6.13 14.00 0.71
CA ASP A 171 -6.69 15.28 0.30
C ASP A 171 -5.57 16.35 0.16
N PRO A 172 -5.43 17.00 -0.99
CA PRO A 172 -4.45 18.06 -1.22
C PRO A 172 -4.60 19.26 -0.28
N GLN A 173 -5.78 19.48 0.28
CA GLN A 173 -6.03 20.55 1.26
C GLN A 173 -5.57 20.19 2.68
N MET A 174 -5.19 18.95 2.92
CA MET A 174 -4.72 18.48 4.22
C MET A 174 -3.32 19.02 4.51
N THR A 175 -3.08 19.39 5.77
CA THR A 175 -1.72 19.72 6.20
C THR A 175 -0.87 18.46 6.39
N MET A 176 0.46 18.60 6.29
CA MET A 176 1.39 17.48 6.52
C MET A 176 1.18 16.81 7.90
N GLU A 177 0.84 17.60 8.93
CA GLU A 177 0.56 17.06 10.26
C GLU A 177 -0.71 16.21 10.29
N GLU A 178 -1.75 16.66 9.58
CA GLU A 178 -3.02 15.92 9.46
C GLU A 178 -2.83 14.63 8.65
N ALA A 179 -2.10 14.68 7.54
CA ALA A 179 -1.77 13.52 6.72
C ALA A 179 -0.99 12.47 7.53
N LEU A 180 0.03 12.87 8.28
CA LEU A 180 0.77 11.98 9.18
C LEU A 180 -0.10 11.41 10.29
N ARG A 181 -1.05 12.18 10.81
CA ARG A 181 -1.99 11.70 11.84
C ARG A 181 -2.95 10.67 11.27
N GLU A 182 -3.47 10.90 10.06
CA GLU A 182 -4.41 9.97 9.40
C GLU A 182 -3.69 8.66 9.03
N GLN A 183 -2.49 8.73 8.50
CA GLN A 183 -1.67 7.57 8.22
C GLN A 183 -1.42 6.74 9.49
N ARG A 184 -0.98 7.37 10.57
CA ARG A 184 -0.77 6.68 11.87
C ARG A 184 -2.04 6.04 12.41
N LYS A 185 -3.19 6.69 12.23
CA LYS A 185 -4.48 6.16 12.66
C LYS A 185 -4.84 4.88 11.90
N ASN A 186 -4.61 4.83 10.59
CA ASN A 186 -4.85 3.66 9.77
C ASN A 186 -3.94 2.50 10.18
N ASP A 187 -2.65 2.75 10.41
CA ASP A 187 -1.68 1.77 10.82
C ASP A 187 -1.97 1.19 12.20
N VAL A 188 -2.27 2.04 13.18
CA VAL A 188 -2.67 1.62 14.53
C VAL A 188 -3.95 0.78 14.49
N THR A 189 -4.90 1.15 13.63
CA THR A 189 -6.15 0.38 13.47
C THR A 189 -5.87 -1.01 12.93
N LEU A 190 -5.01 -1.15 11.91
CA LEU A 190 -4.62 -2.44 11.36
C LEU A 190 -3.92 -3.32 12.41
N ALA A 191 -2.94 -2.77 13.12
CA ALA A 191 -2.21 -3.47 14.19
C ALA A 191 -3.17 -3.93 15.30
N PHE A 192 -4.11 -3.09 15.71
CA PHE A 192 -5.13 -3.42 16.70
C PHE A 192 -6.05 -4.56 16.25
N VAL A 193 -6.52 -4.55 15.00
CA VAL A 193 -7.35 -5.63 14.43
C VAL A 193 -6.58 -6.95 14.40
N LEU A 194 -5.32 -6.94 13.97
CA LEU A 194 -4.48 -8.14 13.95
C LEU A 194 -4.27 -8.71 15.35
N ASN A 195 -4.03 -7.87 16.36
CA ASN A 195 -3.88 -8.29 17.75
C ASN A 195 -5.17 -8.91 18.29
N ILE A 196 -6.34 -8.33 18.05
CA ILE A 196 -7.62 -8.92 18.45
C ILE A 196 -7.82 -10.29 17.78
N MET A 197 -7.56 -10.41 16.50
CA MET A 197 -7.69 -11.67 15.76
C MET A 197 -6.76 -12.75 16.33
N ALA A 198 -5.51 -12.41 16.64
CA ALA A 198 -4.56 -13.33 17.25
C ALA A 198 -5.06 -13.87 18.61
N VAL A 199 -5.63 -12.98 19.46
CA VAL A 199 -6.20 -13.38 20.77
C VAL A 199 -7.41 -14.28 20.59
N LEU A 200 -8.34 -13.94 19.70
CA LEU A 200 -9.55 -14.75 19.45
C LEU A 200 -9.20 -16.14 18.93
N VAL A 201 -8.30 -16.23 17.93
CA VAL A 201 -7.85 -17.50 17.36
C VAL A 201 -7.12 -18.32 18.41
N GLY A 202 -6.26 -17.69 19.23
CA GLY A 202 -5.57 -18.34 20.34
C GLY A 202 -6.54 -18.92 21.40
N ALA A 203 -7.56 -18.15 21.77
CA ALA A 203 -8.60 -18.61 22.72
C ALA A 203 -9.35 -19.85 22.20
N VAL A 204 -9.73 -19.84 20.91
CA VAL A 204 -10.37 -21.01 20.28
C VAL A 204 -9.45 -22.22 20.29
N GLY A 205 -8.17 -22.06 19.99
CA GLY A 205 -7.18 -23.15 20.06
C GLY A 205 -7.08 -23.76 21.45
N VAL A 206 -7.02 -22.93 22.49
CA VAL A 206 -6.98 -23.40 23.90
C VAL A 206 -8.27 -24.11 24.28
N LEU A 207 -9.44 -23.62 23.88
CA LEU A 207 -10.73 -24.26 24.14
C LEU A 207 -10.82 -25.65 23.49
N LEU A 208 -10.35 -25.79 22.26
CA LEU A 208 -10.30 -27.07 21.55
C LEU A 208 -9.40 -28.09 22.31
N LEU A 209 -8.23 -27.68 22.77
CA LEU A 209 -7.33 -28.53 23.54
C LEU A 209 -7.90 -28.93 24.90
N ARG A 210 -8.59 -27.99 25.60
CA ARG A 210 -9.23 -28.29 26.89
C ARG A 210 -10.42 -29.24 26.75
N SER A 211 -11.21 -29.09 25.69
CA SER A 211 -12.34 -29.95 25.39
C SER A 211 -11.91 -31.43 25.20
N ASP A 212 -10.78 -31.60 24.53
CA ASP A 212 -10.24 -32.97 24.28
C ASP A 212 -9.76 -33.65 25.56
N ARG A 213 -9.20 -32.89 26.54
CA ARG A 213 -8.80 -33.44 27.85
C ARG A 213 -9.97 -33.93 28.68
N LYS A 214 -11.15 -33.32 28.59
CA LYS A 214 -12.35 -33.75 29.33
C LYS A 214 -12.99 -35.01 28.77
N GLN A 215 -12.68 -35.41 27.55
CA GLN A 215 -13.21 -36.60 26.88
C GLN A 215 -12.26 -37.79 26.90
N ALA A 216 -11.05 -37.67 27.49
CA ALA A 216 -10.18 -38.80 27.67
C ALA A 216 -10.92 -39.84 28.55
N PRO A 217 -11.21 -41.03 28.05
CA PRO A 217 -11.93 -42.02 28.81
C PRO A 217 -11.09 -42.38 30.07
N VAL A 218 -11.75 -42.28 31.22
CA VAL A 218 -11.20 -42.86 32.46
C VAL A 218 -10.92 -44.31 32.16
N ARG A 219 -9.65 -44.68 32.05
CA ARG A 219 -9.21 -46.06 31.87
C ARG A 219 -9.75 -46.84 33.08
N LYS A 220 -10.85 -47.54 32.88
CA LYS A 220 -11.29 -48.52 33.88
C LYS A 220 -10.15 -49.52 33.97
N GLU A 221 -9.43 -49.45 35.09
CA GLU A 221 -8.55 -50.55 35.47
C GLU A 221 -9.44 -51.79 35.55
N ASP A 222 -9.25 -52.74 34.64
CA ASP A 222 -9.81 -54.08 34.73
C ASP A 222 -9.22 -54.71 35.99
N ARG A 223 -10.00 -54.63 37.04
CA ARG A 223 -9.74 -55.50 38.24
C ARG A 223 -9.96 -56.95 37.79
N PHE A 224 -8.91 -57.52 37.31
CA PHE A 224 -8.87 -58.97 37.23
C PHE A 224 -9.01 -59.52 38.65
N ASN A 225 -10.23 -59.85 39.00
CA ASN A 225 -10.54 -60.62 40.16
C ASN A 225 -10.18 -62.10 39.85
N THR A 226 -8.96 -62.51 40.09
CA THR A 226 -8.61 -63.90 40.24
C THR A 226 -9.18 -64.42 41.58
N ARG A 227 -10.35 -64.99 41.49
CA ARG A 227 -10.82 -65.92 42.58
C ARG A 227 -10.33 -67.31 42.27
N TRP A 228 -9.69 -67.88 43.26
CA TRP A 228 -9.56 -69.29 43.54
C TRP A 228 -10.53 -69.68 44.61
#